data_81d4de728794153ba2e372a12da5fcb9
#
_entry.id   81d4de728794153ba2e372a12da5fcb9
#
_cell.length_a   1.000
_cell.length_b   1.000
_cell.length_c   1.000
_cell.angle_alpha   90.00
_cell.angle_beta   90.00
_cell.angle_gamma   90.00
#
_symmetry.space_group_name_H-M   'P 1'
#
loop_
_entity.id
_entity.type
_entity.pdbx_description
1 polymer ?
#
loop_
_entity_poly.entity_id
_entity_poly.type
_entity_poly.pdbx_seq_one_letter_code
_entity_poly.pdbx_strand_id
1 'polypeptide(L)'
;MRRKTSDQKLIGAPPGYVGYEEGGQLTNAVKKNRFSIILFDEIEKAAKPNPRILDIFLQILEDGRLTDSKGETVYFSESVIIFTSNLGASEVSSNGSNEEVAEEFIKIVKNYFDNEIKRPEILGRIGYSNIVPFNFIKDREFSVKIAKSKLRPVQKAISEKYRIDLEFEDELKFIDYVLGGADSSKGGRDILNAINDKLLDELAMFMFENKEELLVDERLENRSKNNERRA
;
A
#
# COMPACT_ATOMS: atom_id res chain seq x y z
N MET A 1 5.03 -4.29 -29.97
CA MET A 1 3.79 -3.73 -29.36
C MET A 1 4.17 -2.59 -28.42
N ARG A 2 3.67 -1.38 -28.64
CA ARG A 2 3.88 -0.27 -27.67
C ARG A 2 3.04 -0.53 -26.43
N ARG A 3 3.66 -0.52 -25.23
CA ARG A 3 2.94 -0.61 -23.95
C ARG A 3 2.04 0.63 -23.79
N LYS A 4 0.81 0.46 -23.24
CA LYS A 4 -0.06 1.58 -22.88
C LYS A 4 0.69 2.52 -21.92
N THR A 5 0.63 3.82 -22.17
CA THR A 5 1.14 4.84 -21.25
C THR A 5 0.22 4.98 -20.03
N SER A 6 0.71 5.58 -18.94
CA SER A 6 -0.08 5.66 -17.69
C SER A 6 -1.39 6.43 -17.87
N ASP A 7 -1.39 7.51 -18.67
CA ASP A 7 -2.58 8.26 -19.04
C ASP A 7 -3.59 7.40 -19.82
N GLN A 8 -3.13 6.63 -20.82
CA GLN A 8 -3.98 5.72 -21.59
C GLN A 8 -4.60 4.60 -20.73
N LYS A 9 -3.95 4.21 -19.66
CA LYS A 9 -4.55 3.26 -18.71
C LYS A 9 -5.73 3.89 -17.95
N LEU A 10 -5.63 5.16 -17.59
CA LEU A 10 -6.65 5.86 -16.83
C LEU A 10 -7.89 6.21 -17.66
N ILE A 11 -7.68 6.81 -18.83
CA ILE A 11 -8.76 7.36 -19.67
C ILE A 11 -9.09 6.51 -20.91
N GLY A 12 -8.29 5.49 -21.23
CA GLY A 12 -8.42 4.64 -22.42
C GLY A 12 -7.43 5.01 -23.54
N ALA A 13 -7.21 4.07 -24.45
CA ALA A 13 -6.36 4.28 -25.62
C ALA A 13 -7.12 5.07 -26.71
N PRO A 14 -6.44 5.89 -27.52
CA PRO A 14 -7.04 6.58 -28.64
C PRO A 14 -7.61 5.61 -29.71
N PRO A 15 -8.53 6.06 -30.57
CA PRO A 15 -9.05 5.25 -31.68
C PRO A 15 -7.91 4.67 -32.53
N GLY A 16 -8.04 3.40 -32.92
CA GLY A 16 -7.05 2.68 -33.72
C GLY A 16 -5.86 2.09 -32.94
N TYR A 17 -5.78 2.30 -31.63
CA TYR A 17 -4.75 1.69 -30.78
C TYR A 17 -5.29 0.46 -30.05
N VAL A 18 -4.38 -0.48 -29.73
CA VAL A 18 -4.72 -1.68 -28.94
C VAL A 18 -5.29 -1.28 -27.58
N GLY A 19 -6.47 -1.83 -27.27
CA GLY A 19 -7.16 -1.56 -26.00
C GLY A 19 -8.10 -0.34 -26.04
N TYR A 20 -8.42 0.20 -27.22
CA TYR A 20 -9.44 1.25 -27.37
C TYR A 20 -10.81 0.78 -26.85
N GLU A 21 -11.23 -0.44 -27.24
CA GLU A 21 -12.51 -0.99 -26.83
C GLU A 21 -12.63 -1.25 -25.31
N GLU A 22 -11.51 -1.49 -24.66
CA GLU A 22 -11.48 -1.72 -23.20
C GLU A 22 -11.80 -0.44 -22.40
N GLY A 23 -11.56 0.76 -23.00
CA GLY A 23 -11.70 2.03 -22.30
C GLY A 23 -10.64 2.27 -21.21
N GLY A 24 -10.85 3.27 -20.39
CA GLY A 24 -9.95 3.61 -19.28
C GLY A 24 -10.32 2.92 -17.97
N GLN A 25 -9.33 2.47 -17.22
CA GLN A 25 -9.56 1.81 -15.92
C GLN A 25 -10.26 2.74 -14.92
N LEU A 26 -9.78 3.99 -14.81
CA LEU A 26 -10.35 4.98 -13.90
C LEU A 26 -11.77 5.37 -14.34
N THR A 27 -11.94 5.73 -15.60
CA THR A 27 -13.24 6.18 -16.12
C THR A 27 -14.29 5.08 -16.07
N ASN A 28 -13.93 3.84 -16.38
CA ASN A 28 -14.84 2.70 -16.29
C ASN A 28 -15.23 2.39 -14.83
N ALA A 29 -14.29 2.47 -13.90
CA ALA A 29 -14.57 2.23 -12.48
C ALA A 29 -15.56 3.27 -11.92
N VAL A 30 -15.34 4.56 -12.22
CA VAL A 30 -16.23 5.62 -11.75
C VAL A 30 -17.58 5.61 -12.45
N LYS A 31 -17.65 5.25 -13.75
CA LYS A 31 -18.94 5.02 -14.43
C LYS A 31 -19.77 3.95 -13.74
N LYS A 32 -19.11 2.87 -13.29
CA LYS A 32 -19.78 1.75 -12.60
C LYS A 32 -20.24 2.13 -11.20
N ASN A 33 -19.45 2.92 -10.47
CA ASN A 33 -19.77 3.38 -9.12
C ASN A 33 -19.23 4.81 -8.90
N ARG A 34 -20.13 5.79 -8.89
CA ARG A 34 -19.78 7.20 -8.65
C ARG A 34 -19.40 7.47 -7.21
N PHE A 35 -20.05 6.79 -6.25
CA PHE A 35 -19.72 6.88 -4.83
C PHE A 35 -18.51 5.99 -4.52
N SER A 36 -17.31 6.50 -4.75
CA SER A 36 -16.08 5.73 -4.58
C SER A 36 -14.97 6.54 -3.93
N ILE A 37 -14.06 5.81 -3.27
CA ILE A 37 -12.79 6.35 -2.83
C ILE A 37 -11.75 5.97 -3.87
N ILE A 38 -11.08 6.96 -4.43
CA ILE A 38 -10.07 6.80 -5.47
C ILE A 38 -8.72 7.13 -4.86
N LEU A 39 -7.84 6.14 -4.78
CA LEU A 39 -6.50 6.27 -4.23
C LEU A 39 -5.48 6.31 -5.38
N PHE A 40 -4.74 7.40 -5.46
CA PHE A 40 -3.54 7.52 -6.31
C PHE A 40 -2.31 7.40 -5.43
N ASP A 41 -1.68 6.23 -5.48
CA ASP A 41 -0.53 5.93 -4.66
C ASP A 41 0.76 6.43 -5.31
N GLU A 42 1.64 7.05 -4.51
CA GLU A 42 2.96 7.56 -4.91
C GLU A 42 2.89 8.53 -6.11
N ILE A 43 2.14 9.63 -5.93
CA ILE A 43 1.91 10.65 -7.01
C ILE A 43 3.23 11.16 -7.63
N GLU A 44 4.30 11.27 -6.87
CA GLU A 44 5.61 11.70 -7.34
C GLU A 44 6.21 10.75 -8.37
N LYS A 45 5.92 9.46 -8.29
CA LYS A 45 6.40 8.47 -9.27
C LYS A 45 5.63 8.54 -10.59
N ALA A 46 4.38 8.97 -10.55
CA ALA A 46 3.57 9.15 -11.74
C ALA A 46 3.91 10.45 -12.50
N ALA A 47 4.23 11.50 -11.77
CA ALA A 47 4.43 12.85 -12.29
C ALA A 47 5.69 13.00 -13.17
N LYS A 48 6.83 12.43 -12.76
CA LYS A 48 8.12 12.58 -13.47
C LYS A 48 8.15 11.93 -14.85
N PRO A 49 7.73 10.66 -15.04
CA PRO A 49 7.81 9.99 -16.33
C PRO A 49 6.70 10.41 -17.32
N ASN A 50 5.58 10.92 -16.85
CA ASN A 50 4.46 11.32 -17.70
C ASN A 50 3.70 12.53 -17.14
N PRO A 51 4.14 13.76 -17.48
CA PRO A 51 3.47 14.98 -17.04
C PRO A 51 1.98 15.08 -17.41
N ARG A 52 1.52 14.38 -18.46
CA ARG A 52 0.09 14.37 -18.85
C ARG A 52 -0.84 13.79 -17.80
N ILE A 53 -0.32 12.95 -16.90
CA ILE A 53 -1.12 12.43 -15.80
C ILE A 53 -1.55 13.55 -14.84
N LEU A 54 -0.71 14.55 -14.71
CA LEU A 54 -1.00 15.75 -13.89
C LEU A 54 -2.13 16.59 -14.51
N ASP A 55 -2.23 16.64 -15.84
CA ASP A 55 -3.33 17.32 -16.54
C ASP A 55 -4.66 16.60 -16.28
N ILE A 56 -4.64 15.26 -16.24
CA ILE A 56 -5.82 14.46 -15.86
C ILE A 56 -6.24 14.77 -14.43
N PHE A 57 -5.30 14.82 -13.49
CA PHE A 57 -5.61 15.15 -12.09
C PHE A 57 -6.15 16.56 -11.96
N LEU A 58 -5.55 17.52 -12.66
CA LEU A 58 -6.01 18.91 -12.66
C LEU A 58 -7.46 19.02 -13.19
N GLN A 59 -7.77 18.34 -14.30
CA GLN A 59 -9.12 18.34 -14.86
C GLN A 59 -10.15 17.74 -13.88
N ILE A 60 -9.81 16.65 -13.19
CA ILE A 60 -10.69 16.04 -12.18
C ILE A 60 -10.89 16.99 -10.99
N LEU A 61 -9.81 17.60 -10.50
CA LEU A 61 -9.84 18.46 -9.32
C LEU A 61 -10.51 19.82 -9.60
N GLU A 62 -10.43 20.32 -10.83
CA GLU A 62 -10.97 21.62 -11.22
C GLU A 62 -12.44 21.50 -11.68
N ASP A 63 -12.69 20.62 -12.64
CA ASP A 63 -13.98 20.48 -13.30
C ASP A 63 -14.90 19.44 -12.65
N GLY A 64 -14.37 18.59 -11.76
CA GLY A 64 -15.10 17.46 -11.19
C GLY A 64 -15.51 16.40 -12.23
N ARG A 65 -14.88 16.42 -13.41
CA ARG A 65 -15.22 15.52 -14.54
C ARG A 65 -13.98 15.21 -15.38
N LEU A 66 -14.08 14.13 -16.15
CA LEU A 66 -13.04 13.68 -17.05
C LEU A 66 -13.67 13.08 -18.31
N THR A 67 -13.17 13.45 -19.48
CA THR A 67 -13.60 12.84 -20.75
C THR A 67 -12.69 11.67 -21.08
N ASP A 68 -13.27 10.50 -21.35
CA ASP A 68 -12.53 9.32 -21.74
C ASP A 68 -12.14 9.33 -23.23
N SER A 69 -11.38 8.33 -23.65
CA SER A 69 -10.92 8.19 -25.04
C SER A 69 -12.04 7.94 -26.07
N LYS A 70 -13.25 7.59 -25.60
CA LYS A 70 -14.44 7.40 -26.44
C LYS A 70 -15.30 8.67 -26.54
N GLY A 71 -14.88 9.76 -25.88
CA GLY A 71 -15.61 11.03 -25.84
C GLY A 71 -16.72 11.08 -24.79
N GLU A 72 -16.81 10.07 -23.88
CA GLU A 72 -17.81 10.07 -22.82
C GLU A 72 -17.30 10.83 -21.60
N THR A 73 -18.15 11.68 -21.02
CA THR A 73 -17.84 12.43 -19.81
C THR A 73 -18.20 11.65 -18.56
N VAL A 74 -17.22 11.54 -17.65
CA VAL A 74 -17.35 10.87 -16.35
C VAL A 74 -17.23 11.89 -15.24
N TYR A 75 -18.16 11.86 -14.27
CA TYR A 75 -18.24 12.82 -13.16
C TYR A 75 -17.66 12.22 -11.88
N PHE A 76 -16.85 13.03 -11.17
CA PHE A 76 -16.15 12.67 -9.92
C PHE A 76 -16.72 13.43 -8.71
N SER A 77 -17.79 14.20 -8.88
CA SER A 77 -18.38 15.06 -7.83
C SER A 77 -18.82 14.28 -6.58
N GLU A 78 -19.06 12.97 -6.72
CA GLU A 78 -19.50 12.09 -5.63
C GLU A 78 -18.38 11.17 -5.13
N SER A 79 -17.14 11.37 -5.62
CA SER A 79 -15.98 10.57 -5.26
C SER A 79 -15.07 11.32 -4.29
N VAL A 80 -14.42 10.58 -3.39
CA VAL A 80 -13.32 11.08 -2.57
C VAL A 80 -12.01 10.71 -3.26
N ILE A 81 -11.13 11.70 -3.48
CA ILE A 81 -9.84 11.49 -4.11
C ILE A 81 -8.75 11.64 -3.07
N ILE A 82 -7.89 10.63 -2.96
CA ILE A 82 -6.77 10.58 -2.03
C ILE A 82 -5.49 10.39 -2.84
N PHE A 83 -4.51 11.24 -2.59
CA PHE A 83 -3.15 11.09 -3.10
C PHE A 83 -2.23 10.69 -1.95
N THR A 84 -1.37 9.69 -2.16
CA THR A 84 -0.27 9.40 -1.24
C THR A 84 1.05 9.82 -1.84
N SER A 85 2.03 10.07 -0.99
CA SER A 85 3.38 10.44 -1.39
C SER A 85 4.40 10.02 -0.33
N ASN A 86 5.63 9.69 -0.77
CA ASN A 86 6.79 9.46 0.07
C ASN A 86 7.77 10.65 0.02
N LEU A 87 7.33 11.81 -0.47
CA LEU A 87 8.16 13.03 -0.50
C LEU A 87 8.63 13.40 0.91
N GLY A 88 9.92 13.66 1.07
CA GLY A 88 10.53 14.01 2.33
C GLY A 88 10.85 12.83 3.26
N ALA A 89 10.44 11.60 2.95
CA ALA A 89 10.62 10.46 3.86
C ALA A 89 12.09 10.17 4.20
N SER A 90 13.05 10.51 3.32
CA SER A 90 14.49 10.38 3.53
C SER A 90 15.19 11.67 3.93
N GLU A 91 14.49 12.80 3.94
CA GLU A 91 15.04 14.13 4.14
C GLU A 91 14.69 14.69 5.52
N VAL A 92 13.45 14.42 5.96
CA VAL A 92 12.92 14.92 7.23
C VAL A 92 13.57 14.19 8.41
N SER A 93 14.07 14.94 9.38
CA SER A 93 14.64 14.37 10.60
C SER A 93 13.55 13.89 11.55
N SER A 94 13.71 12.70 12.10
CA SER A 94 12.82 12.18 13.14
C SER A 94 13.00 12.83 14.52
N ASN A 95 14.00 13.69 14.70
CA ASN A 95 14.38 14.22 16.04
C ASN A 95 13.55 15.41 16.53
N GLY A 96 12.78 16.07 15.66
CA GLY A 96 11.91 17.19 16.01
C GLY A 96 10.63 16.80 16.77
N SER A 97 9.85 17.79 17.23
CA SER A 97 8.49 17.56 17.67
C SER A 97 7.60 17.08 16.51
N ASN A 98 6.43 16.55 16.80
CA ASN A 98 5.51 16.10 15.74
C ASN A 98 5.07 17.27 14.85
N GLU A 99 4.94 18.46 15.40
CA GLU A 99 4.58 19.69 14.70
C GLU A 99 5.71 20.12 13.75
N GLU A 100 6.94 20.16 14.22
CA GLU A 100 8.12 20.50 13.41
C GLU A 100 8.31 19.52 12.25
N VAL A 101 8.19 18.23 12.51
CA VAL A 101 8.25 17.17 11.50
C VAL A 101 7.13 17.35 10.46
N ALA A 102 5.90 17.65 10.90
CA ALA A 102 4.77 17.87 10.01
C ALA A 102 4.98 19.10 9.12
N GLU A 103 5.46 20.21 9.69
CA GLU A 103 5.77 21.42 8.92
C GLU A 103 6.86 21.19 7.88
N GLU A 104 7.89 20.42 8.22
CA GLU A 104 8.97 20.08 7.29
C GLU A 104 8.46 19.24 6.12
N PHE A 105 7.62 18.23 6.37
CA PHE A 105 6.96 17.46 5.30
C PHE A 105 6.11 18.35 4.39
N ILE A 106 5.29 19.23 4.95
CA ILE A 106 4.46 20.16 4.18
C ILE A 106 5.33 21.08 3.30
N LYS A 107 6.44 21.57 3.83
CA LYS A 107 7.40 22.41 3.09
C LYS A 107 8.01 21.67 1.92
N ILE A 108 8.41 20.41 2.10
CA ILE A 108 8.99 19.58 1.03
C ILE A 108 7.93 19.29 -0.06
N VAL A 109 6.71 18.94 0.33
CA VAL A 109 5.61 18.73 -0.63
C VAL A 109 5.36 20.00 -1.44
N LYS A 110 5.29 21.17 -0.80
CA LYS A 110 5.13 22.47 -1.51
C LYS A 110 6.28 22.71 -2.48
N ASN A 111 7.53 22.55 -2.02
CA ASN A 111 8.71 22.72 -2.88
C ASN A 111 8.69 21.80 -4.09
N TYR A 112 8.27 20.55 -3.93
CA TYR A 112 8.14 19.60 -5.03
C TYR A 112 7.18 20.10 -6.11
N PHE A 113 5.97 20.53 -5.73
CA PHE A 113 4.98 21.01 -6.70
C PHE A 113 5.36 22.36 -7.31
N ASP A 114 5.93 23.28 -6.53
CA ASP A 114 6.27 24.64 -6.97
C ASP A 114 7.52 24.66 -7.85
N ASN A 115 8.57 23.95 -7.45
CA ASN A 115 9.91 24.11 -8.02
C ASN A 115 10.38 22.91 -8.86
N GLU A 116 10.10 21.66 -8.42
CA GLU A 116 10.59 20.48 -9.13
C GLU A 116 9.72 20.13 -10.34
N ILE A 117 8.44 19.97 -10.16
CA ILE A 117 7.52 19.65 -11.27
C ILE A 117 6.85 20.89 -11.88
N LYS A 118 6.97 22.05 -11.21
CA LYS A 118 6.45 23.36 -11.67
C LYS A 118 4.95 23.33 -11.98
N ARG A 119 4.18 22.72 -11.09
CA ARG A 119 2.72 22.57 -11.18
C ARG A 119 2.04 22.97 -9.86
N PRO A 120 2.24 24.21 -9.37
CA PRO A 120 1.67 24.70 -8.10
C PRO A 120 0.14 24.67 -8.08
N GLU A 121 -0.48 24.78 -9.27
CA GLU A 121 -1.93 24.78 -9.42
C GLU A 121 -2.57 23.47 -8.92
N ILE A 122 -1.89 22.34 -9.01
CA ILE A 122 -2.41 21.05 -8.51
C ILE A 122 -2.57 21.10 -7.00
N LEU A 123 -1.53 21.56 -6.30
CA LEU A 123 -1.55 21.69 -4.85
C LEU A 123 -2.57 22.76 -4.41
N GLY A 124 -2.72 23.82 -5.18
CA GLY A 124 -3.77 24.83 -4.97
C GLY A 124 -5.18 24.26 -5.06
N ARG A 125 -5.43 23.27 -5.95
CA ARG A 125 -6.72 22.59 -6.09
C ARG A 125 -6.95 21.52 -5.03
N ILE A 126 -5.90 20.79 -4.61
CA ILE A 126 -5.98 19.87 -3.47
C ILE A 126 -6.29 20.65 -2.19
N GLY A 127 -5.71 21.83 -2.03
CA GLY A 127 -5.80 22.68 -0.84
C GLY A 127 -4.69 22.37 0.16
N TYR A 128 -3.99 23.41 0.58
CA TYR A 128 -2.85 23.27 1.52
C TYR A 128 -3.26 22.68 2.88
N SER A 129 -4.48 22.94 3.33
CA SER A 129 -5.04 22.37 4.57
C SER A 129 -5.37 20.89 4.48
N ASN A 130 -5.39 20.33 3.27
CA ASN A 130 -5.68 18.93 3.03
C ASN A 130 -4.41 18.07 2.94
N ILE A 131 -3.24 18.66 3.15
CA ILE A 131 -1.97 17.92 3.28
C ILE A 131 -1.91 17.36 4.70
N VAL A 132 -1.90 16.04 4.81
CA VAL A 132 -1.87 15.32 6.09
C VAL A 132 -0.54 14.58 6.21
N PRO A 133 0.46 15.14 6.91
CA PRO A 133 1.73 14.46 7.17
C PRO A 133 1.54 13.28 8.11
N PHE A 134 2.22 12.17 7.81
CA PHE A 134 2.33 11.03 8.71
C PHE A 134 3.68 11.10 9.42
N ASN A 135 3.64 11.32 10.73
CA ASN A 135 4.83 11.40 11.56
C ASN A 135 5.49 10.04 11.77
N PHE A 136 6.76 10.06 12.15
CA PHE A 136 7.50 8.87 12.52
C PHE A 136 6.90 8.21 13.77
N ILE A 137 6.97 6.88 13.82
CA ILE A 137 6.52 6.11 14.98
C ILE A 137 7.62 6.14 16.04
N LYS A 138 7.48 7.01 17.04
CA LYS A 138 8.46 7.20 18.12
C LYS A 138 8.07 6.49 19.40
N ASP A 139 6.78 6.30 19.63
CA ASP A 139 6.23 5.70 20.83
C ASP A 139 6.36 4.17 20.79
N ARG A 140 7.07 3.62 21.80
CA ARG A 140 7.22 2.17 21.95
C ARG A 140 5.88 1.46 22.14
N GLU A 141 4.95 2.04 22.92
CA GLU A 141 3.63 1.42 23.13
C GLU A 141 2.87 1.30 21.82
N PHE A 142 2.97 2.32 20.97
CA PHE A 142 2.36 2.30 19.65
C PHE A 142 3.03 1.28 18.72
N SER A 143 4.37 1.18 18.75
CA SER A 143 5.13 0.16 18.02
C SER A 143 4.73 -1.25 18.42
N VAL A 144 4.52 -1.50 19.74
CA VAL A 144 4.04 -2.77 20.26
C VAL A 144 2.63 -3.09 19.75
N LYS A 145 1.73 -2.11 19.72
CA LYS A 145 0.37 -2.28 19.16
C LYS A 145 0.40 -2.66 17.68
N ILE A 146 1.29 -2.00 16.91
CA ILE A 146 1.49 -2.33 15.49
C ILE A 146 2.03 -3.75 15.35
N ALA A 147 3.07 -4.12 16.11
CA ALA A 147 3.67 -5.44 16.06
C ALA A 147 2.62 -6.54 16.36
N LYS A 148 1.82 -6.38 17.41
CA LYS A 148 0.70 -7.31 17.73
C LYS A 148 -0.31 -7.42 16.58
N SER A 149 -0.69 -6.28 15.99
CA SER A 149 -1.64 -6.26 14.86
C SER A 149 -1.11 -6.95 13.61
N LYS A 150 0.21 -6.96 13.41
CA LYS A 150 0.88 -7.62 12.28
C LYS A 150 1.20 -9.09 12.56
N LEU A 151 1.49 -9.43 13.81
CA LEU A 151 1.78 -10.81 14.21
C LEU A 151 0.58 -11.74 14.05
N ARG A 152 -0.61 -11.31 14.45
CA ARG A 152 -1.84 -12.11 14.35
C ARG A 152 -2.16 -12.67 12.96
N PRO A 153 -2.15 -11.88 11.87
CA PRO A 153 -2.34 -12.41 10.52
C PRO A 153 -1.26 -13.41 10.11
N VAL A 154 -0.01 -13.21 10.56
CA VAL A 154 1.11 -14.13 10.27
C VAL A 154 0.89 -15.47 10.99
N GLN A 155 0.56 -15.44 12.28
CA GLN A 155 0.20 -16.67 13.04
C GLN A 155 -0.93 -17.42 12.34
N LYS A 156 -2.00 -16.71 11.96
CA LYS A 156 -3.13 -17.31 11.25
C LYS A 156 -2.73 -17.93 9.92
N ALA A 157 -1.91 -17.24 9.11
CA ALA A 157 -1.44 -17.76 7.84
C ALA A 157 -0.56 -19.01 7.99
N ILE A 158 0.26 -19.07 9.06
CA ILE A 158 1.08 -20.24 9.38
C ILE A 158 0.19 -21.42 9.81
N SER A 159 -0.78 -21.18 10.69
CA SER A 159 -1.73 -22.22 11.14
C SER A 159 -2.53 -22.77 9.95
N GLU A 160 -3.08 -21.90 9.07
CA GLU A 160 -3.85 -22.33 7.92
C GLU A 160 -3.01 -23.09 6.86
N LYS A 161 -1.76 -22.68 6.65
CA LYS A 161 -0.91 -23.24 5.58
C LYS A 161 -0.15 -24.47 6.01
N TYR A 162 0.39 -24.46 7.23
CA TYR A 162 1.28 -25.50 7.72
C TYR A 162 0.67 -26.33 8.84
N ARG A 163 -0.53 -25.99 9.35
CA ARG A 163 -1.22 -26.63 10.48
C ARG A 163 -0.39 -26.61 11.76
N ILE A 164 0.41 -25.58 11.92
CA ILE A 164 1.24 -25.35 13.10
C ILE A 164 0.66 -24.15 13.84
N ASP A 165 0.25 -24.35 15.09
CA ASP A 165 -0.18 -23.27 15.95
C ASP A 165 1.02 -22.70 16.69
N LEU A 166 1.29 -21.41 16.48
CA LEU A 166 2.39 -20.69 17.13
C LEU A 166 1.91 -20.09 18.43
N GLU A 167 2.47 -20.58 19.52
CA GLU A 167 2.30 -20.03 20.86
C GLU A 167 3.61 -19.43 21.36
N PHE A 168 3.52 -18.30 22.03
CA PHE A 168 4.68 -17.63 22.62
C PHE A 168 4.61 -17.77 24.14
N GLU A 169 5.65 -18.24 24.78
CA GLU A 169 5.76 -18.22 26.26
C GLU A 169 5.65 -16.78 26.79
N ASP A 170 6.24 -15.83 26.09
CA ASP A 170 6.16 -14.39 26.36
C ASP A 170 6.08 -13.60 25.05
N GLU A 171 4.85 -13.28 24.64
CA GLU A 171 4.59 -12.51 23.41
C GLU A 171 5.26 -11.13 23.44
N LEU A 172 5.31 -10.47 24.62
CA LEU A 172 5.92 -9.15 24.72
C LEU A 172 7.43 -9.22 24.52
N LYS A 173 8.08 -10.24 25.07
CA LYS A 173 9.51 -10.46 24.90
C LYS A 173 9.87 -10.74 23.44
N PHE A 174 9.06 -11.52 22.73
CA PHE A 174 9.22 -11.73 21.31
C PHE A 174 9.06 -10.42 20.52
N ILE A 175 8.03 -9.63 20.85
CA ILE A 175 7.81 -8.34 20.22
C ILE A 175 8.98 -7.39 20.46
N ASP A 176 9.55 -7.35 21.67
CA ASP A 176 10.74 -6.53 21.97
C ASP A 176 11.96 -6.98 21.15
N TYR A 177 12.13 -8.27 20.97
CA TYR A 177 13.18 -8.82 20.10
C TYR A 177 13.00 -8.39 18.62
N VAL A 178 11.76 -8.43 18.13
CA VAL A 178 11.41 -7.95 16.77
C VAL A 178 11.68 -6.45 16.64
N LEU A 179 11.19 -5.66 17.60
CA LEU A 179 11.33 -4.19 17.56
C LEU A 179 12.79 -3.75 17.71
N GLY A 180 13.64 -4.52 18.41
CA GLY A 180 15.07 -4.26 18.50
C GLY A 180 15.82 -4.41 17.15
N GLY A 181 15.23 -5.14 16.18
CA GLY A 181 15.77 -5.28 14.83
C GLY A 181 15.05 -4.42 13.77
N ALA A 182 13.96 -3.76 14.14
CA ALA A 182 13.16 -2.94 13.23
C ALA A 182 13.60 -1.48 13.24
N ASP A 183 13.64 -0.85 12.07
CA ASP A 183 13.84 0.58 11.93
C ASP A 183 12.50 1.30 12.03
N SER A 184 12.21 1.89 13.18
CA SER A 184 10.93 2.58 13.43
C SER A 184 10.67 3.74 12.46
N SER A 185 11.69 4.30 11.83
CA SER A 185 11.55 5.37 10.81
C SER A 185 10.86 4.87 9.54
N LYS A 186 10.94 3.57 9.25
CA LYS A 186 10.32 2.93 8.08
C LYS A 186 8.88 2.44 8.33
N GLY A 187 8.37 2.64 9.54
CA GLY A 187 6.98 2.40 9.89
C GLY A 187 6.59 0.92 10.02
N GLY A 188 5.30 0.65 9.91
CA GLY A 188 4.74 -0.69 10.15
C GLY A 188 5.15 -1.78 9.16
N ARG A 189 5.66 -1.43 7.97
CA ARG A 189 6.21 -2.41 7.01
C ARG A 189 7.49 -3.03 7.52
N ASP A 190 8.37 -2.24 8.11
CA ASP A 190 9.64 -2.73 8.63
C ASP A 190 9.43 -3.64 9.84
N ILE A 191 8.47 -3.29 10.69
CA ILE A 191 8.02 -4.16 11.78
C ILE A 191 7.52 -5.51 11.24
N LEU A 192 6.71 -5.52 10.18
CA LEU A 192 6.24 -6.76 9.55
C LEU A 192 7.38 -7.58 8.95
N ASN A 193 8.33 -6.93 8.29
CA ASN A 193 9.52 -7.59 7.74
C ASN A 193 10.34 -8.22 8.87
N ALA A 194 10.59 -7.48 9.95
CA ALA A 194 11.32 -8.00 11.11
C ALA A 194 10.58 -9.18 11.79
N ILE A 195 9.24 -9.16 11.85
CA ILE A 195 8.46 -10.32 12.30
C ILE A 195 8.70 -11.53 11.38
N ASN A 196 8.57 -11.34 10.07
CA ASN A 196 8.73 -12.42 9.11
C ASN A 196 10.15 -13.00 9.15
N ASP A 197 11.18 -12.17 9.14
CA ASP A 197 12.58 -12.60 9.16
C ASP A 197 12.88 -13.43 10.41
N LYS A 198 12.45 -12.94 11.60
CA LYS A 198 12.68 -13.66 12.87
C LYS A 198 11.87 -14.95 13.00
N LEU A 199 10.63 -14.93 12.53
CA LEU A 199 9.71 -16.06 12.69
C LEU A 199 9.94 -17.14 11.62
N LEU A 200 10.20 -16.75 10.37
CA LEU A 200 10.34 -17.70 9.26
C LEU A 200 11.62 -18.53 9.36
N ASP A 201 12.72 -17.94 9.84
CA ASP A 201 13.96 -18.67 10.04
C ASP A 201 13.80 -19.76 11.11
N GLU A 202 13.22 -19.42 12.27
CA GLU A 202 12.95 -20.37 13.34
C GLU A 202 11.95 -21.46 12.91
N LEU A 203 10.90 -21.06 12.20
CA LEU A 203 9.91 -21.99 11.66
C LEU A 203 10.53 -22.94 10.61
N ALA A 204 11.39 -22.43 9.74
CA ALA A 204 12.06 -23.24 8.75
C ALA A 204 13.00 -24.29 9.38
N MET A 205 13.73 -23.90 10.44
CA MET A 205 14.56 -24.82 11.21
C MET A 205 13.71 -25.90 11.91
N PHE A 206 12.64 -25.50 12.59
CA PHE A 206 11.71 -26.41 13.23
C PHE A 206 11.10 -27.42 12.25
N MET A 207 10.62 -26.92 11.10
CA MET A 207 10.05 -27.81 10.05
C MET A 207 11.08 -28.74 9.44
N PHE A 208 12.33 -28.31 9.33
CA PHE A 208 13.41 -29.16 8.82
C PHE A 208 13.76 -30.28 9.80
N GLU A 209 13.88 -29.95 11.09
CA GLU A 209 14.20 -30.89 12.17
C GLU A 209 13.08 -31.92 12.40
N ASN A 210 11.81 -31.51 12.25
CA ASN A 210 10.63 -32.34 12.52
C ASN A 210 9.95 -32.85 11.21
N LYS A 211 10.66 -32.85 10.10
CA LYS A 211 10.10 -33.17 8.79
C LYS A 211 9.43 -34.55 8.71
N GLU A 212 9.97 -35.54 9.41
CA GLU A 212 9.43 -36.91 9.38
C GLU A 212 8.09 -36.99 10.13
N GLU A 213 7.92 -36.30 11.26
CA GLU A 213 6.69 -36.27 12.03
C GLU A 213 5.58 -35.52 11.28
N LEU A 214 5.89 -34.36 10.69
CA LEU A 214 4.95 -33.57 9.89
C LEU A 214 4.44 -34.33 8.64
N LEU A 215 5.28 -35.14 8.02
CA LEU A 215 4.90 -35.98 6.86
C LEU A 215 4.03 -37.19 7.26
N VAL A 216 4.12 -37.67 8.49
CA VAL A 216 3.29 -38.77 8.98
C VAL A 216 1.86 -38.31 9.19
N ASP A 217 1.65 -37.14 9.77
CA ASP A 217 0.31 -36.57 9.98
C ASP A 217 -0.41 -36.29 8.67
N GLU A 218 0.26 -35.76 7.64
CA GLU A 218 -0.32 -35.59 6.30
C GLU A 218 -0.75 -36.92 5.66
N ARG A 219 0.00 -38.00 5.87
CA ARG A 219 -0.34 -39.32 5.34
C ARG A 219 -1.55 -39.94 6.05
N LEU A 220 -1.70 -39.73 7.35
CA LEU A 220 -2.83 -40.21 8.13
C LEU A 220 -4.13 -39.50 7.75
N GLU A 221 -4.10 -38.19 7.58
CA GLU A 221 -5.28 -37.43 7.16
C GLU A 221 -5.71 -37.72 5.72
N ASN A 222 -4.77 -37.89 4.79
CA ASN A 222 -5.09 -38.24 3.42
C ASN A 222 -5.69 -39.67 3.33
N ARG A 223 -5.35 -40.55 4.26
CA ARG A 223 -6.01 -41.88 4.39
C ARG A 223 -7.43 -41.76 4.94
N SER A 224 -7.67 -40.92 5.93
CA SER A 224 -9.01 -40.73 6.51
C SER A 224 -9.97 -40.08 5.48
N LYS A 225 -9.55 -39.04 4.78
CA LYS A 225 -10.34 -38.41 3.70
C LYS A 225 -10.64 -39.31 2.51
N ASN A 226 -9.76 -40.27 2.18
CA ASN A 226 -10.00 -41.24 1.14
C ASN A 226 -10.95 -42.36 1.57
N ASN A 227 -11.02 -42.68 2.86
CA ASN A 227 -11.96 -43.64 3.41
C ASN A 227 -13.37 -43.09 3.51
N GLU A 228 -13.53 -41.78 3.86
CA GLU A 228 -14.83 -41.09 3.86
C GLU A 228 -15.44 -40.88 2.47
N ARG A 229 -14.62 -40.87 1.41
CA ARG A 229 -15.10 -40.80 0.02
C ARG A 229 -15.46 -42.16 -0.59
N ARG A 230 -15.21 -43.25 0.13
CA ARG A 230 -15.50 -44.60 -0.32
C ARG A 230 -16.61 -45.32 0.47
N ALA A 231 -17.15 -44.64 1.50
CA ALA A 231 -18.33 -45.02 2.25
C ALA A 231 -19.54 -44.18 1.79
#